data_43a0b7242d93ad831e3c56e535cb9520
#
_entry.id   43a0b7242d93ad831e3c56e535cb9520
#
_cell.length_a   1.000
_cell.length_b   1.000
_cell.length_c   1.000
_cell.angle_alpha   90.00
_cell.angle_beta   90.00
_cell.angle_gamma   90.00
#
_symmetry.space_group_name_H-M   'P 1'
#
loop_
_entity.id
_entity.type
_entity.pdbx_description
1 polymer ?
#
loop_
_entity_poly.entity_id
_entity_poly.type
_entity_poly.pdbx_seq_one_letter_code
_entity_poly.pdbx_strand_id
1 'polypeptide(L)'
;EHGVDTFVVTPLTRLAIVGSSGMGALEYEPELTLMPQAAERTLDELADECAEMLRTDFSDDLDTLYALGGSSGGARPKIFTDIDEEPWIVKFPCSHDPADIATQEFAIAQAASACGIAMPEVRLLPSSKRDGFFAIKRFDRSKGRADGVPSRVHMASAGALLETSHRIPNLDYGILMKLTMRLTTDLEEIARLYRLMTFNVIIGNRDDHAKNFTYLCDGGAWRLSPGYDLTHNSGINGEHSTTVNGKGRDIDLEDLLAVAAGAGISRTAAL
;
A
#
# COMPACT_ATOMS: atom_id res chain seq x y z
N GLU A 1 32.68 0.41 -7.94
CA GLU A 1 32.34 -0.69 -8.88
C GLU A 1 31.58 -1.81 -8.14
N HIS A 2 30.43 -1.53 -7.51
CA HIS A 2 29.57 -2.55 -6.90
C HIS A 2 28.10 -2.37 -7.27
N GLY A 3 27.81 -1.71 -8.40
CA GLY A 3 26.44 -1.60 -8.92
C GLY A 3 25.92 -2.98 -9.33
N VAL A 4 24.83 -3.43 -8.75
CA VAL A 4 24.09 -4.59 -9.24
C VAL A 4 23.49 -4.20 -10.59
N ASP A 5 24.02 -4.77 -11.67
CA ASP A 5 23.46 -4.57 -13.00
C ASP A 5 21.99 -5.03 -13.00
N THR A 6 21.06 -4.09 -13.14
CA THR A 6 19.62 -4.34 -13.07
C THR A 6 19.13 -5.32 -14.15
N PHE A 7 19.87 -5.51 -15.22
CA PHE A 7 19.58 -6.52 -16.27
C PHE A 7 19.86 -7.96 -15.83
N VAL A 8 20.63 -8.16 -14.75
CA VAL A 8 21.03 -9.49 -14.27
C VAL A 8 20.29 -9.89 -12.97
N VAL A 9 19.42 -9.04 -12.43
CA VAL A 9 18.71 -9.33 -11.15
C VAL A 9 17.61 -10.35 -11.37
N THR A 10 17.89 -11.59 -11.01
CA THR A 10 16.91 -12.68 -11.04
C THR A 10 15.83 -12.50 -9.97
N PRO A 11 14.66 -13.16 -10.06
CA PRO A 11 13.68 -13.17 -8.99
C PRO A 11 14.26 -13.61 -7.63
N LEU A 12 15.17 -14.57 -7.61
CA LEU A 12 15.82 -15.03 -6.38
C LEU A 12 16.77 -13.98 -5.81
N THR A 13 17.51 -13.28 -6.66
CA THR A 13 18.36 -12.16 -6.23
C THR A 13 17.52 -11.04 -5.62
N ARG A 14 16.35 -10.72 -6.20
CA ARG A 14 15.41 -9.74 -5.62
C ARG A 14 14.93 -10.16 -4.26
N LEU A 15 14.58 -11.41 -4.05
CA LEU A 15 14.17 -11.92 -2.74
C LEU A 15 15.31 -11.82 -1.72
N ALA A 16 16.55 -12.16 -2.12
CA ALA A 16 17.71 -12.02 -1.25
C ALA A 16 18.01 -10.55 -0.87
N ILE A 17 17.80 -9.60 -1.78
CA ILE A 17 17.90 -8.15 -1.49
C ILE A 17 16.79 -7.71 -0.52
N VAL A 18 15.57 -8.22 -0.68
CA VAL A 18 14.46 -7.95 0.26
C VAL A 18 14.79 -8.46 1.65
N GLY A 19 15.38 -9.66 1.72
CA GLY A 19 15.83 -10.26 2.98
C GLY A 19 14.80 -10.17 4.09
N SER A 20 15.18 -9.47 5.15
CA SER A 20 14.36 -9.20 6.33
C SER A 20 13.60 -7.87 6.27
N SER A 21 13.88 -6.98 5.31
CA SER A 21 13.26 -5.64 5.24
C SER A 21 11.84 -5.63 4.71
N GLY A 22 11.39 -6.72 4.09
CA GLY A 22 10.12 -6.83 3.37
C GLY A 22 8.88 -6.53 4.21
N MET A 23 7.75 -6.35 3.51
CA MET A 23 6.45 -6.24 4.16
C MET A 23 5.95 -7.60 4.64
N GLY A 24 5.18 -7.58 5.73
CA GLY A 24 4.66 -8.80 6.34
C GLY A 24 5.70 -9.54 7.18
N ALA A 25 5.50 -10.85 7.36
CA ALA A 25 6.33 -11.69 8.22
C ALA A 25 7.29 -12.61 7.46
N LEU A 26 7.32 -12.58 6.12
CA LEU A 26 8.24 -13.40 5.35
C LEU A 26 9.65 -12.79 5.39
N GLU A 27 10.64 -13.63 5.59
CA GLU A 27 12.06 -13.33 5.54
C GLU A 27 12.71 -14.27 4.53
N TYR A 28 13.70 -13.78 3.80
CA TYR A 28 14.37 -14.53 2.75
C TYR A 28 15.85 -14.69 3.10
N GLU A 29 16.30 -15.94 3.12
CA GLU A 29 17.69 -16.30 3.40
C GLU A 29 18.31 -17.06 2.22
N PRO A 30 19.59 -16.79 1.87
CA PRO A 30 20.47 -15.80 2.48
C PRO A 30 20.10 -14.37 2.11
N GLU A 31 20.22 -13.45 3.07
CA GLU A 31 20.01 -12.02 2.83
C GLU A 31 21.26 -11.40 2.18
N LEU A 32 21.06 -10.64 1.10
CA LEU A 32 22.08 -9.80 0.53
C LEU A 32 22.01 -8.42 1.22
N THR A 33 22.89 -8.21 2.18
CA THR A 33 23.00 -6.92 2.85
C THR A 33 23.62 -5.92 1.88
N LEU A 34 22.81 -5.02 1.36
CA LEU A 34 23.29 -3.82 0.70
C LEU A 34 23.81 -2.89 1.79
N MET A 35 25.08 -2.50 1.71
CA MET A 35 25.68 -1.59 2.69
C MET A 35 25.21 -0.16 2.36
N PRO A 36 24.28 0.44 3.13
CA PRO A 36 23.99 1.85 2.96
C PRO A 36 25.23 2.66 3.26
N GLN A 37 25.57 3.62 2.43
CA GLN A 37 26.57 4.61 2.79
C GLN A 37 26.05 5.39 3.99
N ALA A 38 26.81 5.37 5.09
CA ALA A 38 26.43 5.94 6.39
C ALA A 38 26.51 7.49 6.39
N ALA A 39 25.87 8.15 5.45
CA ALA A 39 25.66 9.58 5.50
C ALA A 39 24.26 9.86 6.03
N GLU A 40 24.14 10.68 7.08
CA GLU A 40 22.84 11.23 7.48
C GLU A 40 22.30 12.07 6.34
N ARG A 41 21.26 11.55 5.68
CA ARG A 41 20.59 12.23 4.56
C ARG A 41 19.23 12.74 4.99
N THR A 42 18.89 13.92 4.52
CA THR A 42 17.55 14.48 4.70
C THR A 42 16.56 13.80 3.75
N LEU A 43 15.27 13.87 4.08
CA LEU A 43 14.22 13.37 3.19
C LEU A 43 14.22 14.08 1.83
N ASP A 44 14.58 15.38 1.79
CA ASP A 44 14.68 16.14 0.56
C ASP A 44 15.81 15.62 -0.36
N GLU A 45 16.96 15.27 0.20
CA GLU A 45 18.07 14.67 -0.56
C GLU A 45 17.70 13.29 -1.11
N LEU A 46 17.09 12.43 -0.29
CA LEU A 46 16.62 11.12 -0.74
C LEU A 46 15.55 11.22 -1.83
N ALA A 47 14.64 12.20 -1.72
CA ALA A 47 13.61 12.42 -2.72
C ALA A 47 14.19 12.93 -4.05
N ASP A 48 15.19 13.83 -4.01
CA ASP A 48 15.88 14.32 -5.22
C ASP A 48 16.61 13.16 -5.92
N GLU A 49 17.24 12.31 -5.18
CA GLU A 49 17.95 11.13 -5.70
C GLU A 49 17.01 10.11 -6.32
N CYS A 50 15.86 9.83 -5.67
CA CYS A 50 14.80 9.03 -6.25
C CYS A 50 14.27 9.62 -7.57
N ALA A 51 14.09 10.94 -7.62
CA ALA A 51 13.62 11.61 -8.82
C ALA A 51 14.64 11.53 -9.97
N GLU A 52 15.93 11.68 -9.66
CA GLU A 52 17.01 11.55 -10.65
C GLU A 52 17.11 10.12 -11.19
N MET A 53 17.02 9.11 -10.32
CA MET A 53 17.02 7.71 -10.71
C MET A 53 15.87 7.37 -11.67
N LEU A 54 14.66 7.84 -11.38
CA LEU A 54 13.51 7.62 -12.26
C LEU A 54 13.63 8.33 -13.62
N ARG A 55 14.44 9.40 -13.69
CA ARG A 55 14.64 10.17 -14.92
C ARG A 55 15.73 9.58 -15.81
N THR A 56 16.77 8.99 -15.23
CA THR A 56 17.99 8.60 -15.95
C THR A 56 18.19 7.08 -16.03
N ASP A 57 17.39 6.27 -15.35
CA ASP A 57 17.63 4.84 -15.11
C ASP A 57 19.02 4.56 -14.46
N PHE A 58 19.64 5.60 -13.89
CA PHE A 58 20.94 5.53 -13.26
C PHE A 58 20.95 6.31 -11.94
N SER A 59 21.58 5.75 -10.92
CA SER A 59 21.87 6.42 -9.64
C SER A 59 23.23 5.97 -9.13
N ASP A 60 23.99 6.93 -8.60
CA ASP A 60 25.26 6.64 -7.93
C ASP A 60 25.07 5.92 -6.58
N ASP A 61 23.84 5.89 -6.05
CA ASP A 61 23.53 5.31 -4.73
C ASP A 61 22.27 4.41 -4.75
N LEU A 62 22.19 3.58 -5.80
CA LEU A 62 21.09 2.63 -5.98
C LEU A 62 20.97 1.69 -4.76
N ASP A 63 22.08 1.32 -4.15
CA ASP A 63 22.15 0.41 -3.01
C ASP A 63 21.50 1.01 -1.77
N THR A 64 21.70 2.30 -1.51
CA THR A 64 21.05 3.01 -0.39
C THR A 64 19.54 3.11 -0.59
N LEU A 65 19.09 3.46 -1.79
CA LEU A 65 17.66 3.56 -2.10
C LEU A 65 16.96 2.20 -2.00
N TYR A 66 17.59 1.13 -2.47
CA TYR A 66 17.08 -0.23 -2.31
C TYR A 66 17.06 -0.68 -0.85
N ALA A 67 18.12 -0.38 -0.08
CA ALA A 67 18.20 -0.70 1.34
C ALA A 67 17.11 0.01 2.16
N LEU A 68 16.78 1.26 1.82
CA LEU A 68 15.75 2.05 2.49
C LEU A 68 14.34 1.75 1.96
N GLY A 69 14.17 1.51 0.67
CA GLY A 69 12.87 1.33 0.02
C GLY A 69 12.28 -0.06 0.11
N GLY A 70 13.09 -1.08 0.38
CA GLY A 70 12.66 -2.47 0.47
C GLY A 70 11.90 -2.94 -0.78
N SER A 71 11.03 -3.94 -0.59
CA SER A 71 10.19 -4.54 -1.66
C SER A 71 8.80 -3.92 -1.77
N SER A 72 8.59 -2.73 -1.24
CA SER A 72 7.26 -2.11 -1.29
C SER A 72 6.84 -1.87 -2.73
N GLY A 73 5.81 -2.56 -3.19
CA GLY A 73 5.24 -2.37 -4.52
C GLY A 73 4.58 -0.98 -4.66
N GLY A 74 4.35 -0.55 -5.89
CA GLY A 74 3.69 0.70 -6.23
C GLY A 74 4.56 1.60 -7.11
N ALA A 75 3.94 2.54 -7.81
CA ALA A 75 4.59 3.37 -8.82
C ALA A 75 5.46 4.50 -8.21
N ARG A 76 5.18 4.92 -6.97
CA ARG A 76 5.92 6.00 -6.30
C ARG A 76 7.07 5.47 -5.47
N PRO A 77 8.24 6.14 -5.52
CA PRO A 77 9.36 5.82 -4.63
C PRO A 77 8.93 5.98 -3.17
N LYS A 78 9.46 5.11 -2.33
CA LYS A 78 9.18 5.13 -0.89
C LYS A 78 10.31 4.50 -0.11
N ILE A 79 10.47 4.92 1.13
CA ILE A 79 11.45 4.34 2.05
C ILE A 79 10.76 3.79 3.29
N PHE A 80 11.39 2.80 3.91
CA PHE A 80 11.10 2.36 5.26
C PHE A 80 12.05 3.06 6.23
N THR A 81 11.49 3.69 7.24
CA THR A 81 12.26 4.42 8.24
C THR A 81 11.55 4.40 9.58
N ASP A 82 12.28 4.63 10.65
CA ASP A 82 11.68 4.79 11.97
C ASP A 82 11.43 6.28 12.24
N ILE A 83 10.25 6.59 12.76
CA ILE A 83 9.86 7.90 13.26
C ILE A 83 9.37 7.69 14.69
N ASP A 84 9.99 8.37 15.66
CA ASP A 84 9.69 8.20 17.08
C ASP A 84 9.76 6.72 17.53
N GLU A 85 10.80 6.01 17.09
CA GLU A 85 11.06 4.59 17.39
C GLU A 85 9.96 3.63 16.87
N GLU A 86 9.15 4.08 15.93
CA GLU A 86 8.10 3.28 15.30
C GLU A 86 8.33 3.17 13.78
N PRO A 87 8.01 2.02 13.15
CA PRO A 87 8.27 1.80 11.73
C PRO A 87 7.23 2.50 10.83
N TRP A 88 7.72 3.27 9.87
CA TRP A 88 6.93 4.05 8.92
C TRP A 88 7.33 3.77 7.48
N ILE A 89 6.44 4.14 6.57
CA ILE A 89 6.70 4.26 5.14
C ILE A 89 6.57 5.73 4.79
N VAL A 90 7.60 6.31 4.18
CA VAL A 90 7.56 7.68 3.65
C VAL A 90 7.54 7.61 2.13
N LYS A 91 6.56 8.25 1.50
CA LYS A 91 6.40 8.28 0.05
C LYS A 91 7.02 9.56 -0.52
N PHE A 92 7.72 9.41 -1.63
CA PHE A 92 8.29 10.51 -2.39
C PHE A 92 7.47 10.76 -3.66
N PRO A 93 7.29 12.03 -4.08
CA PRO A 93 6.62 12.35 -5.33
C PRO A 93 7.43 11.88 -6.53
N CYS A 94 6.77 11.51 -7.60
CA CYS A 94 7.39 11.25 -8.90
C CYS A 94 7.14 12.43 -9.87
N SER A 95 7.82 12.41 -11.02
CA SER A 95 7.78 13.51 -12.00
C SER A 95 6.40 13.79 -12.61
N HIS A 96 5.46 12.85 -12.51
CA HIS A 96 4.10 12.96 -13.04
C HIS A 96 3.08 13.36 -11.98
N ASP A 97 3.49 13.44 -10.73
CA ASP A 97 2.61 13.81 -9.63
C ASP A 97 2.38 15.33 -9.60
N PRO A 98 1.19 15.80 -9.18
CA PRO A 98 0.98 17.19 -8.84
C PRO A 98 1.88 17.63 -7.69
N ALA A 99 2.21 18.92 -7.63
CA ALA A 99 3.16 19.45 -6.64
C ALA A 99 2.70 19.25 -5.19
N ASP A 100 1.39 19.15 -4.97
CA ASP A 100 0.73 19.00 -3.68
C ASP A 100 0.27 17.57 -3.38
N ILE A 101 0.86 16.57 -4.05
CA ILE A 101 0.44 15.16 -3.93
C ILE A 101 0.49 14.62 -2.51
N ALA A 102 1.51 15.01 -1.72
CA ALA A 102 1.66 14.58 -0.34
C ALA A 102 0.51 15.12 0.55
N THR A 103 0.17 16.39 0.36
CA THR A 103 -0.95 17.05 1.05
C THR A 103 -2.29 16.45 0.63
N GLN A 104 -2.48 16.12 -0.65
CA GLN A 104 -3.69 15.46 -1.14
C GLN A 104 -3.86 14.08 -0.52
N GLU A 105 -2.81 13.26 -0.52
CA GLU A 105 -2.85 11.90 0.05
C GLU A 105 -3.12 11.96 1.57
N PHE A 106 -2.51 12.91 2.28
CA PHE A 106 -2.76 13.15 3.69
C PHE A 106 -4.22 13.54 3.97
N ALA A 107 -4.78 14.48 3.19
CA ALA A 107 -6.16 14.93 3.34
C ALA A 107 -7.16 13.79 3.06
N ILE A 108 -6.92 12.97 2.03
CA ILE A 108 -7.75 11.80 1.73
C ILE A 108 -7.69 10.77 2.86
N ALA A 109 -6.51 10.50 3.43
CA ALA A 109 -6.37 9.60 4.56
C ALA A 109 -7.12 10.08 5.80
N GLN A 110 -7.10 11.39 6.07
CA GLN A 110 -7.90 11.99 7.15
C GLN A 110 -9.40 11.88 6.88
N ALA A 111 -9.84 12.15 5.64
CA ALA A 111 -11.23 11.98 5.24
C ALA A 111 -11.69 10.53 5.37
N ALA A 112 -10.87 9.55 4.97
CA ALA A 112 -11.15 8.13 5.13
C ALA A 112 -11.36 7.77 6.61
N SER A 113 -10.48 8.24 7.48
CA SER A 113 -10.62 8.04 8.93
C SER A 113 -11.91 8.67 9.48
N ALA A 114 -12.25 9.89 9.05
CA ALA A 114 -13.50 10.57 9.43
C ALA A 114 -14.75 9.83 8.94
N CYS A 115 -14.66 9.12 7.81
CA CYS A 115 -15.71 8.24 7.28
C CYS A 115 -15.74 6.86 7.97
N GLY A 116 -14.97 6.64 9.03
CA GLY A 116 -14.94 5.39 9.78
C GLY A 116 -14.19 4.24 9.09
N ILE A 117 -13.33 4.54 8.12
CA ILE A 117 -12.38 3.56 7.58
C ILE A 117 -11.24 3.43 8.58
N ALA A 118 -10.90 2.21 8.94
CA ALA A 118 -9.72 1.95 9.77
C ALA A 118 -8.46 2.34 8.98
N MET A 119 -7.83 3.44 9.37
CA MET A 119 -6.58 3.93 8.79
C MET A 119 -5.43 3.76 9.77
N PRO A 120 -4.21 3.47 9.29
CA PRO A 120 -3.02 3.65 10.12
C PRO A 120 -2.82 5.12 10.49
N GLU A 121 -1.97 5.40 11.47
CA GLU A 121 -1.52 6.76 11.71
C GLU A 121 -0.82 7.32 10.47
N VAL A 122 -1.13 8.56 10.10
CA VAL A 122 -0.53 9.25 8.96
C VAL A 122 0.04 10.59 9.40
N ARG A 123 1.13 11.02 8.77
CA ARG A 123 1.76 12.32 9.02
C ARG A 123 2.10 12.98 7.69
N LEU A 124 2.08 14.32 7.68
CA LEU A 124 2.69 15.12 6.64
C LEU A 124 4.01 15.65 7.20
N LEU A 125 5.12 15.08 6.74
CA LEU A 125 6.45 15.47 7.20
C LEU A 125 6.90 16.72 6.44
N PRO A 126 7.62 17.65 7.11
CA PRO A 126 8.06 18.90 6.49
C PRO A 126 9.11 18.64 5.41
N SER A 127 9.08 19.47 4.38
CA SER A 127 10.10 19.59 3.35
C SER A 127 10.52 21.05 3.17
N SER A 128 11.77 21.27 2.79
CA SER A 128 12.28 22.59 2.43
C SER A 128 12.05 22.94 0.95
N LYS A 129 11.71 21.93 0.14
CA LYS A 129 11.62 22.04 -1.33
C LYS A 129 10.24 21.71 -1.89
N ARG A 130 9.38 21.07 -1.12
CA ARG A 130 8.08 20.51 -1.51
C ARG A 130 7.00 20.85 -0.50
N ASP A 131 5.75 20.54 -0.81
CA ASP A 131 4.60 20.70 0.11
C ASP A 131 4.67 19.76 1.34
N GLY A 132 5.59 18.78 1.31
CA GLY A 132 5.84 17.82 2.38
C GLY A 132 6.04 16.40 1.84
N PHE A 133 6.11 15.45 2.76
CA PHE A 133 6.17 14.02 2.46
C PHE A 133 5.05 13.30 3.21
N PHE A 134 4.25 12.53 2.50
CA PHE A 134 3.25 11.69 3.12
C PHE A 134 3.92 10.51 3.80
N ALA A 135 3.67 10.35 5.08
CA ALA A 135 4.14 9.22 5.88
C ALA A 135 2.97 8.42 6.44
N ILE A 136 3.07 7.10 6.39
CA ILE A 136 2.09 6.17 6.91
C ILE A 136 2.77 5.13 7.80
N LYS A 137 2.22 4.94 9.00
CA LYS A 137 2.75 3.97 9.97
C LYS A 137 2.53 2.55 9.45
N ARG A 138 3.54 1.71 9.58
CA ARG A 138 3.44 0.31 9.17
C ARG A 138 2.46 -0.45 10.06
N PHE A 139 1.48 -1.10 9.47
CA PHE A 139 0.49 -1.93 10.17
C PHE A 139 0.88 -3.41 10.20
N ASP A 140 1.92 -3.78 9.48
CA ASP A 140 2.51 -5.13 9.46
C ASP A 140 3.61 -5.31 10.53
N ARG A 141 3.74 -4.33 11.41
CA ARG A 141 4.59 -4.36 12.59
C ARG A 141 3.74 -4.09 13.82
N SER A 142 3.86 -4.91 14.86
CA SER A 142 3.22 -4.68 16.15
C SER A 142 4.24 -4.21 17.17
N LYS A 143 3.77 -3.52 18.23
CA LYS A 143 4.64 -3.14 19.37
C LYS A 143 5.28 -4.39 19.94
N GLY A 144 6.58 -4.32 20.10
CA GLY A 144 7.48 -5.42 20.25
C GLY A 144 7.17 -6.43 21.33
N ARG A 145 7.77 -7.57 21.16
CA ARG A 145 8.07 -8.56 22.19
C ARG A 145 8.80 -7.90 23.37
N ALA A 146 8.90 -8.61 24.47
CA ALA A 146 9.64 -8.16 25.67
C ALA A 146 11.12 -7.76 25.41
N ASP A 147 11.67 -8.14 24.24
CA ASP A 147 13.00 -7.79 23.76
C ASP A 147 13.09 -6.44 23.00
N GLY A 148 11.95 -5.74 22.86
CA GLY A 148 11.90 -4.44 22.18
C GLY A 148 11.87 -4.51 20.64
N VAL A 149 11.99 -5.69 20.04
CA VAL A 149 11.93 -5.86 18.59
C VAL A 149 10.48 -5.89 18.13
N PRO A 150 10.04 -5.06 17.15
CA PRO A 150 8.70 -5.12 16.60
C PRO A 150 8.41 -6.51 16.06
N SER A 151 7.31 -7.13 16.50
CA SER A 151 6.89 -8.39 15.93
C SER A 151 6.27 -8.16 14.54
N ARG A 152 6.51 -9.10 13.63
CA ARG A 152 6.00 -9.06 12.27
C ARG A 152 4.63 -9.69 12.19
N VAL A 153 3.73 -9.07 11.47
CA VAL A 153 2.39 -9.60 11.20
C VAL A 153 2.36 -10.13 9.77
N HIS A 154 2.00 -11.40 9.61
CA HIS A 154 1.87 -11.98 8.27
C HIS A 154 0.78 -11.25 7.48
N MET A 155 1.08 -10.96 6.22
CA MET A 155 0.13 -10.29 5.33
C MET A 155 0.11 -10.92 3.94
N ALA A 156 -1.06 -10.94 3.32
CA ALA A 156 -1.22 -11.37 1.94
C ALA A 156 -2.24 -10.47 1.23
N SER A 157 -1.91 -10.01 0.03
CA SER A 157 -2.86 -9.25 -0.79
C SER A 157 -3.90 -10.17 -1.42
N ALA A 158 -5.07 -9.59 -1.79
CA ALA A 158 -6.08 -10.30 -2.56
C ALA A 158 -5.51 -10.86 -3.87
N GLY A 159 -4.58 -10.12 -4.49
CA GLY A 159 -3.87 -10.60 -5.68
C GLY A 159 -3.08 -11.87 -5.43
N ALA A 160 -2.40 -11.99 -4.30
CA ALA A 160 -1.67 -13.20 -3.92
C ALA A 160 -2.62 -14.35 -3.56
N LEU A 161 -3.66 -14.08 -2.78
CA LEU A 161 -4.63 -15.09 -2.33
C LEU A 161 -5.50 -15.65 -3.46
N LEU A 162 -5.78 -14.86 -4.48
CA LEU A 162 -6.57 -15.24 -5.65
C LEU A 162 -5.70 -15.63 -6.86
N GLU A 163 -4.35 -15.62 -6.68
CA GLU A 163 -3.39 -15.92 -7.74
C GLU A 163 -3.63 -15.08 -9.02
N THR A 164 -4.00 -13.80 -8.83
CA THR A 164 -4.31 -12.90 -9.94
C THR A 164 -3.31 -11.75 -10.05
N SER A 165 -3.10 -11.30 -11.29
CA SER A 165 -2.23 -10.16 -11.57
C SER A 165 -2.97 -8.83 -11.37
N HIS A 166 -2.37 -7.91 -10.63
CA HIS A 166 -2.86 -6.53 -10.50
C HIS A 166 -2.83 -5.73 -11.83
N ARG A 167 -2.10 -6.23 -12.84
CA ARG A 167 -2.03 -5.61 -14.17
C ARG A 167 -3.22 -5.95 -15.05
N ILE A 168 -4.04 -6.90 -14.63
CA ILE A 168 -5.24 -7.35 -15.37
C ILE A 168 -6.45 -6.97 -14.51
N PRO A 169 -7.29 -6.04 -14.95
CA PRO A 169 -8.48 -5.63 -14.22
C PRO A 169 -9.58 -6.72 -14.34
N ASN A 170 -9.43 -7.78 -13.56
CA ASN A 170 -10.32 -8.95 -13.57
C ASN A 170 -10.99 -9.19 -12.21
N LEU A 171 -10.91 -8.21 -11.32
CA LEU A 171 -11.45 -8.30 -9.97
C LEU A 171 -12.77 -7.52 -9.88
N ASP A 172 -13.67 -8.04 -9.05
CA ASP A 172 -14.94 -7.39 -8.69
C ASP A 172 -15.06 -7.37 -7.16
N TYR A 173 -15.65 -6.30 -6.62
CA TYR A 173 -15.84 -6.19 -5.18
C TYR A 173 -16.70 -7.31 -4.59
N GLY A 174 -17.61 -7.88 -5.36
CA GLY A 174 -18.35 -9.08 -4.95
C GLY A 174 -17.45 -10.30 -4.72
N ILE A 175 -16.34 -10.41 -5.48
CA ILE A 175 -15.32 -11.46 -5.27
C ILE A 175 -14.54 -11.16 -3.99
N LEU A 176 -14.16 -9.90 -3.77
CA LEU A 176 -13.46 -9.48 -2.54
C LEU A 176 -14.32 -9.71 -1.29
N MET A 177 -15.64 -9.43 -1.35
CA MET A 177 -16.57 -9.73 -0.24
C MET A 177 -16.59 -11.24 0.09
N LYS A 178 -16.63 -12.09 -0.94
CA LYS A 178 -16.57 -13.56 -0.74
C LYS A 178 -15.23 -14.01 -0.17
N LEU A 179 -14.12 -13.46 -0.65
CA LEU A 179 -12.78 -13.74 -0.11
C LEU A 179 -12.69 -13.34 1.36
N THR A 180 -13.15 -12.11 1.70
CA THR A 180 -13.15 -11.61 3.07
C THR A 180 -13.97 -12.54 3.98
N MET A 181 -15.19 -12.91 3.59
CA MET A 181 -16.02 -13.82 4.37
C MET A 181 -15.34 -15.18 4.58
N ARG A 182 -14.70 -15.71 3.53
CA ARG A 182 -14.04 -17.03 3.62
C ARG A 182 -12.81 -17.01 4.53
N LEU A 183 -12.09 -15.89 4.58
CA LEU A 183 -10.88 -15.75 5.41
C LEU A 183 -11.21 -15.44 6.86
N THR A 184 -12.15 -14.52 7.08
CA THR A 184 -12.39 -13.94 8.40
C THR A 184 -13.57 -14.58 9.12
N THR A 185 -14.55 -15.09 8.37
CA THR A 185 -15.87 -15.55 8.89
C THR A 185 -16.58 -14.49 9.74
N ASP A 186 -16.32 -13.20 9.45
CA ASP A 186 -16.77 -12.07 10.23
C ASP A 186 -17.49 -11.04 9.35
N LEU A 187 -18.75 -10.75 9.71
CA LEU A 187 -19.59 -9.76 9.00
C LEU A 187 -19.11 -8.32 9.22
N GLU A 188 -18.41 -8.03 10.32
CA GLU A 188 -17.83 -6.70 10.52
C GLU A 188 -16.70 -6.42 9.53
N GLU A 189 -15.89 -7.42 9.21
CA GLU A 189 -14.86 -7.32 8.19
C GLU A 189 -15.44 -7.10 6.78
N ILE A 190 -16.61 -7.69 6.50
CA ILE A 190 -17.38 -7.42 5.27
C ILE A 190 -17.89 -5.97 5.26
N ALA A 191 -18.44 -5.48 6.37
CA ALA A 191 -18.90 -4.10 6.47
C ALA A 191 -17.74 -3.09 6.33
N ARG A 192 -16.56 -3.41 6.86
CA ARG A 192 -15.33 -2.61 6.67
C ARG A 192 -14.92 -2.55 5.19
N LEU A 193 -14.93 -3.67 4.49
CA LEU A 193 -14.60 -3.71 3.06
C LEU A 193 -15.65 -2.96 2.23
N TYR A 194 -16.94 -3.08 2.56
CA TYR A 194 -18.01 -2.35 1.90
C TYR A 194 -17.83 -0.83 2.03
N ARG A 195 -17.51 -0.35 3.23
CA ARG A 195 -17.21 1.07 3.48
C ARG A 195 -16.00 1.55 2.68
N LEU A 196 -14.94 0.74 2.60
CA LEU A 196 -13.76 1.03 1.80
C LEU A 196 -14.10 1.09 0.28
N MET A 197 -14.88 0.15 -0.24
CA MET A 197 -15.39 0.16 -1.61
C MET A 197 -16.14 1.46 -1.91
N THR A 198 -17.12 1.79 -1.06
CA THR A 198 -17.95 2.99 -1.22
C THR A 198 -17.09 4.26 -1.22
N PHE A 199 -16.11 4.33 -0.32
CA PHE A 199 -15.17 5.45 -0.27
C PHE A 199 -14.34 5.55 -1.55
N ASN A 200 -13.76 4.45 -2.04
CA ASN A 200 -12.99 4.43 -3.29
C ASN A 200 -13.82 4.94 -4.48
N VAL A 201 -15.08 4.54 -4.57
CA VAL A 201 -16.00 5.03 -5.62
C VAL A 201 -16.23 6.53 -5.50
N ILE A 202 -16.53 7.02 -4.29
CA ILE A 202 -16.87 8.44 -4.05
C ILE A 202 -15.67 9.35 -4.32
N ILE A 203 -14.46 8.99 -3.88
CA ILE A 203 -13.26 9.81 -4.11
C ILE A 203 -12.66 9.64 -5.50
N GLY A 204 -13.17 8.69 -6.30
CA GLY A 204 -12.60 8.34 -7.61
C GLY A 204 -11.21 7.71 -7.50
N ASN A 205 -10.98 6.86 -6.50
CA ASN A 205 -9.77 6.04 -6.41
C ASN A 205 -9.89 4.86 -7.36
N ARG A 206 -9.55 5.07 -8.63
CA ARG A 206 -9.65 4.04 -9.69
C ARG A 206 -8.42 3.14 -9.79
N ASP A 207 -7.40 3.37 -8.98
CA ASP A 207 -6.24 2.47 -8.85
C ASP A 207 -6.46 1.43 -7.73
N ASP A 208 -7.72 1.05 -7.51
CA ASP A 208 -8.18 0.07 -6.53
C ASP A 208 -7.91 -1.38 -6.98
N HIS A 209 -6.67 -1.69 -7.31
CA HIS A 209 -6.28 -3.00 -7.83
C HIS A 209 -6.04 -4.05 -6.73
N ALA A 210 -5.91 -5.32 -7.13
CA ALA A 210 -5.83 -6.50 -6.24
C ALA A 210 -4.74 -6.43 -5.15
N LYS A 211 -3.69 -5.60 -5.31
CA LYS A 211 -2.64 -5.42 -4.29
C LYS A 211 -3.04 -4.40 -3.21
N ASN A 212 -4.06 -3.56 -3.45
CA ASN A 212 -4.51 -2.54 -2.50
C ASN A 212 -5.52 -3.09 -1.49
N PHE A 213 -5.84 -4.37 -1.59
CA PHE A 213 -6.65 -5.11 -0.59
C PHE A 213 -5.78 -6.17 0.04
N THR A 214 -5.44 -5.98 1.31
CA THR A 214 -4.55 -6.88 2.05
C THR A 214 -5.24 -7.43 3.28
N TYR A 215 -4.90 -8.67 3.60
CA TYR A 215 -5.36 -9.35 4.82
C TYR A 215 -4.17 -9.62 5.72
N LEU A 216 -4.37 -9.41 7.00
CA LEU A 216 -3.39 -9.67 8.06
C LEU A 216 -3.75 -10.95 8.78
N CYS A 217 -2.75 -11.77 9.08
CA CYS A 217 -2.90 -12.97 9.88
C CYS A 217 -2.05 -12.85 11.15
N ASP A 218 -2.72 -12.83 12.29
CA ASP A 218 -2.07 -12.76 13.59
C ASP A 218 -2.63 -13.90 14.47
N GLY A 219 -1.76 -14.75 15.00
CA GLY A 219 -2.18 -15.91 15.78
C GLY A 219 -3.13 -16.87 15.04
N GLY A 220 -3.11 -16.88 13.71
CA GLY A 220 -3.98 -17.71 12.86
C GLY A 220 -5.34 -17.07 12.55
N ALA A 221 -5.66 -15.90 13.11
CA ALA A 221 -6.87 -15.15 12.79
C ALA A 221 -6.60 -14.15 11.66
N TRP A 222 -7.43 -14.21 10.62
CA TRP A 222 -7.37 -13.29 9.49
C TRP A 222 -8.30 -12.09 9.70
N ARG A 223 -7.85 -10.91 9.27
CA ARG A 223 -8.65 -9.68 9.24
C ARG A 223 -8.27 -8.83 8.03
N LEU A 224 -9.15 -8.00 7.55
CA LEU A 224 -8.83 -6.98 6.55
C LEU A 224 -7.83 -5.98 7.15
N SER A 225 -6.81 -5.61 6.39
CA SER A 225 -5.87 -4.57 6.81
C SER A 225 -6.58 -3.21 7.00
N PRO A 226 -5.96 -2.26 7.68
CA PRO A 226 -6.34 -0.86 7.54
C PRO A 226 -6.25 -0.42 6.07
N GLY A 227 -6.97 0.66 5.72
CA GLY A 227 -6.89 1.27 4.40
C GLY A 227 -5.51 1.89 4.14
N TYR A 228 -5.05 1.79 2.93
CA TYR A 228 -3.80 2.40 2.46
C TYR A 228 -3.88 2.66 0.97
N ASP A 229 -3.00 3.51 0.46
CA ASP A 229 -2.92 3.85 -0.97
C ASP A 229 -4.24 4.42 -1.54
N LEU A 230 -4.90 5.24 -0.71
CA LEU A 230 -6.15 5.91 -1.05
C LEU A 230 -5.81 7.25 -1.69
N THR A 231 -6.00 7.34 -3.01
CA THR A 231 -5.70 8.55 -3.78
C THR A 231 -6.77 8.76 -4.83
N HIS A 232 -7.04 10.01 -5.19
CA HIS A 232 -7.81 10.27 -6.40
C HIS A 232 -6.97 9.86 -7.61
N ASN A 233 -7.51 9.02 -8.49
CA ASN A 233 -6.81 8.53 -9.67
C ASN A 233 -7.80 8.40 -10.84
N SER A 234 -7.42 8.87 -12.02
CA SER A 234 -8.27 8.81 -13.20
C SER A 234 -8.47 7.39 -13.74
N GLY A 235 -7.64 6.43 -13.30
CA GLY A 235 -7.69 5.05 -13.80
C GLY A 235 -7.30 4.90 -15.26
N ILE A 236 -7.28 3.66 -15.74
CA ILE A 236 -7.12 3.35 -17.16
C ILE A 236 -8.48 3.53 -17.84
N ASN A 237 -8.55 4.37 -18.85
CA ASN A 237 -9.80 4.70 -19.57
C ASN A 237 -10.94 5.23 -18.68
N GLY A 238 -10.63 5.79 -17.52
CA GLY A 238 -11.64 6.29 -16.60
C GLY A 238 -12.36 5.21 -15.79
N GLU A 239 -11.81 3.99 -15.74
CA GLU A 239 -12.42 2.86 -15.05
C GLU A 239 -11.69 2.49 -13.76
N HIS A 240 -12.42 1.95 -12.80
CA HIS A 240 -11.89 1.30 -11.61
C HIS A 240 -11.16 0.01 -11.98
N SER A 241 -10.04 -0.26 -11.34
CA SER A 241 -9.30 -1.52 -11.51
C SER A 241 -10.06 -2.72 -10.92
N THR A 242 -10.91 -2.48 -9.92
CA THR A 242 -11.85 -3.45 -9.37
C THR A 242 -13.27 -2.99 -9.66
N THR A 243 -14.05 -3.81 -10.37
CA THR A 243 -15.41 -3.46 -10.74
C THR A 243 -16.36 -3.53 -9.55
N VAL A 244 -17.44 -2.73 -9.60
CA VAL A 244 -18.56 -2.77 -8.66
C VAL A 244 -19.78 -3.27 -9.41
N ASN A 245 -20.31 -4.42 -9.03
CA ASN A 245 -21.44 -5.03 -9.71
C ASN A 245 -21.21 -5.21 -11.23
N GLY A 246 -19.97 -5.55 -11.61
CA GLY A 246 -19.51 -5.70 -12.98
C GLY A 246 -19.24 -4.41 -13.75
N LYS A 247 -19.39 -3.22 -13.13
CA LYS A 247 -19.13 -1.93 -13.74
C LYS A 247 -17.79 -1.35 -13.27
N GLY A 248 -16.96 -0.86 -14.20
CA GLY A 248 -15.73 -0.12 -13.90
C GLY A 248 -15.93 1.39 -13.86
N ARG A 249 -17.05 1.89 -14.40
CA ARG A 249 -17.41 3.33 -14.44
C ARG A 249 -18.92 3.51 -14.37
N ASP A 250 -19.36 4.75 -14.21
CA ASP A 250 -20.77 5.10 -14.09
C ASP A 250 -21.48 4.27 -13.00
N ILE A 251 -20.75 4.05 -11.90
CA ILE A 251 -21.21 3.30 -10.75
C ILE A 251 -22.20 4.18 -9.99
N ASP A 252 -23.40 3.67 -9.77
CA ASP A 252 -24.46 4.37 -9.07
C ASP A 252 -24.78 3.71 -7.70
N LEU A 253 -25.73 4.29 -6.98
CA LEU A 253 -26.14 3.79 -5.67
C LEU A 253 -26.67 2.35 -5.72
N GLU A 254 -27.42 1.99 -6.79
CA GLU A 254 -28.00 0.66 -6.91
C GLU A 254 -26.90 -0.40 -7.15
N ASP A 255 -25.80 -0.06 -7.80
CA ASP A 255 -24.65 -0.96 -7.94
C ASP A 255 -24.00 -1.24 -6.58
N LEU A 256 -23.79 -0.20 -5.77
CA LEU A 256 -23.28 -0.35 -4.39
C LEU A 256 -24.22 -1.22 -3.55
N LEU A 257 -25.53 -0.96 -3.62
CA LEU A 257 -26.53 -1.73 -2.89
C LEU A 257 -26.64 -3.19 -3.37
N ALA A 258 -26.41 -3.44 -4.65
CA ALA A 258 -26.36 -4.81 -5.20
C ALA A 258 -25.19 -5.61 -4.60
N VAL A 259 -24.00 -4.99 -4.50
CA VAL A 259 -22.84 -5.62 -3.82
C VAL A 259 -23.14 -5.85 -2.33
N ALA A 260 -23.75 -4.88 -1.64
CA ALA A 260 -24.17 -5.03 -0.24
C ALA A 260 -25.09 -6.22 -0.04
N ALA A 261 -26.14 -6.32 -0.87
CA ALA A 261 -27.10 -7.42 -0.81
C ALA A 261 -26.44 -8.78 -1.08
N GLY A 262 -25.55 -8.86 -2.07
CA GLY A 262 -24.77 -10.05 -2.39
C GLY A 262 -23.81 -10.48 -1.26
N ALA A 263 -23.40 -9.53 -0.42
CA ALA A 263 -22.53 -9.75 0.74
C ALA A 263 -23.31 -9.95 2.07
N GLY A 264 -24.63 -9.96 2.03
CA GLY A 264 -25.48 -10.14 3.23
C GLY A 264 -25.63 -8.89 4.08
N ILE A 265 -25.25 -7.71 3.58
CA ILE A 265 -25.46 -6.42 4.26
C ILE A 265 -26.89 -5.94 3.96
N SER A 266 -27.65 -5.60 5.01
CA SER A 266 -28.98 -5.05 4.81
C SER A 266 -28.95 -3.69 4.13
N ARG A 267 -29.99 -3.34 3.35
CA ARG A 267 -30.08 -2.03 2.69
C ARG A 267 -29.94 -0.86 3.68
N THR A 268 -30.53 -0.99 4.88
CA THR A 268 -30.43 0.04 5.93
C THR A 268 -29.02 0.21 6.46
N ALA A 269 -28.24 -0.86 6.52
CA ALA A 269 -26.83 -0.79 6.97
C ALA A 269 -25.89 -0.34 5.83
N ALA A 270 -26.32 -0.47 4.59
CA ALA A 270 -25.56 -0.06 3.41
C ALA A 270 -25.72 1.44 3.06
N LEU A 271 -26.80 2.09 3.54
CA LEU A 271 -27.07 3.52 3.38
C LEU A 271 -26.49 4.34 4.54
#